data_73203716378c3da9719d11adf6ee20d7
#
_entry.id   73203716378c3da9719d11adf6ee20d7
#
_cell.length_a   1.000
_cell.length_b   1.000
_cell.length_c   1.000
_cell.angle_alpha   90.00
_cell.angle_beta   90.00
_cell.angle_gamma   90.00
#
_symmetry.space_group_name_H-M   'P 1'
#
loop_
_entity.id
_entity.type
_entity.pdbx_description
1 polymer ?
#
loop_
_entity_poly.entity_id
_entity_poly.type
_entity_poly.pdbx_seq_one_letter_code
_entity_poly.pdbx_strand_id
1 'polypeptide(L)'
;MKTKDELIDELLDLAFAEDIGDGDHTTLCCIPADEMGKQQLLVKEEGILAGVEIAKKVFHKFDPELKMTAFINDGAHVKPGDVAFVVEGRVRSLLQTERLMLNIMQRMSGIATMTAKYMDRLKGLKTKVLDTRKTTPGMRMLEKEAVRIGGGMNHRIGLFDM
;
A
#
# COMPACT_ATOMS: atom_id res chain seq x y z
N MET A 1 22.42 -9.85 -2.17
CA MET A 1 21.65 -8.57 -2.14
C MET A 1 20.19 -8.91 -1.92
N LYS A 2 19.50 -8.21 -1.03
CA LYS A 2 18.06 -8.46 -0.77
C LYS A 2 17.22 -8.08 -2.00
N THR A 3 16.25 -8.89 -2.30
CA THR A 3 15.24 -8.62 -3.34
C THR A 3 14.27 -7.52 -2.90
N LYS A 4 13.47 -7.01 -3.85
CA LYS A 4 12.41 -6.05 -3.56
C LYS A 4 11.41 -6.63 -2.55
N ASP A 5 11.03 -7.90 -2.72
CA ASP A 5 10.06 -8.56 -1.84
C ASP A 5 10.59 -8.74 -0.43
N GLU A 6 11.86 -9.16 -0.27
CA GLU A 6 12.49 -9.26 1.05
C GLU A 6 12.56 -7.91 1.77
N LEU A 7 12.86 -6.82 1.05
CA LEU A 7 12.89 -5.47 1.65
C LEU A 7 11.50 -4.97 2.06
N ILE A 8 10.47 -5.30 1.29
CA ILE A 8 9.08 -4.98 1.66
C ILE A 8 8.66 -5.80 2.87
N ASP A 9 9.01 -7.08 2.90
CA ASP A 9 8.65 -7.98 3.99
C ASP A 9 9.26 -7.54 5.33
N GLU A 10 10.52 -7.13 5.33
CA GLU A 10 11.20 -6.56 6.51
C GLU A 10 10.58 -5.22 6.95
N LEU A 11 10.17 -4.38 6.00
CA LEU A 11 9.44 -3.15 6.31
C LEU A 11 8.11 -3.46 7.02
N LEU A 12 7.37 -4.47 6.56
CA LEU A 12 6.11 -4.86 7.19
C LEU A 12 6.33 -5.44 8.59
N ASP A 13 7.40 -6.24 8.79
CA ASP A 13 7.77 -6.75 10.12
C ASP A 13 8.05 -5.61 11.10
N LEU A 14 8.86 -4.63 10.67
CA LEU A 14 9.16 -3.47 11.48
C LEU A 14 7.91 -2.65 11.80
N ALA A 15 7.06 -2.43 10.80
CA ALA A 15 5.85 -1.63 10.96
C ALA A 15 4.81 -2.29 11.88
N PHE A 16 4.65 -3.62 11.81
CA PHE A 16 3.82 -4.35 12.77
C PHE A 16 4.40 -4.31 14.19
N ALA A 17 5.71 -4.44 14.33
CA ALA A 17 6.35 -4.33 15.64
C ALA A 17 6.19 -2.92 16.23
N GLU A 18 6.24 -1.87 15.41
CA GLU A 18 6.04 -0.48 15.83
C GLU A 18 4.60 -0.19 16.26
N ASP A 19 3.60 -0.67 15.47
CA ASP A 19 2.20 -0.31 15.67
C ASP A 19 1.49 -1.19 16.73
N ILE A 20 1.86 -2.47 16.81
CA ILE A 20 1.18 -3.43 17.68
C ILE A 20 1.96 -3.67 18.99
N GLY A 21 3.29 -3.67 18.93
CA GLY A 21 4.14 -3.90 20.10
C GLY A 21 3.82 -5.23 20.80
N ASP A 22 3.46 -5.16 22.06
CA ASP A 22 3.08 -6.30 22.91
C ASP A 22 1.58 -6.66 22.79
N GLY A 23 0.79 -5.92 21.99
CA GLY A 23 -0.59 -6.23 21.67
C GLY A 23 -1.51 -5.01 21.55
N ASP A 24 -2.52 -5.12 20.70
CA ASP A 24 -3.63 -4.17 20.62
C ASP A 24 -4.61 -4.44 21.78
N HIS A 25 -4.32 -3.86 22.94
CA HIS A 25 -5.06 -4.10 24.18
C HIS A 25 -6.56 -3.76 24.04
N THR A 26 -6.91 -2.72 23.27
CA THR A 26 -8.30 -2.33 23.04
C THR A 26 -9.05 -3.40 22.28
N THR A 27 -8.53 -3.83 21.15
CA THR A 27 -9.13 -4.89 20.33
C THR A 27 -9.20 -6.20 21.09
N LEU A 28 -8.12 -6.59 21.79
CA LEU A 28 -8.06 -7.83 22.55
C LEU A 28 -9.06 -7.85 23.71
N CYS A 29 -9.33 -6.71 24.33
CA CYS A 29 -10.27 -6.58 25.43
C CYS A 29 -11.73 -6.58 24.96
N CYS A 30 -12.02 -5.89 23.83
CA CYS A 30 -13.40 -5.60 23.41
C CYS A 30 -13.97 -6.60 22.42
N ILE A 31 -13.14 -7.31 21.66
CA ILE A 31 -13.56 -8.18 20.54
C ILE A 31 -13.30 -9.64 20.90
N PRO A 32 -14.28 -10.54 20.80
CA PRO A 32 -14.07 -11.99 20.93
C PRO A 32 -13.05 -12.50 19.92
N ALA A 33 -12.29 -13.56 20.29
CA ALA A 33 -11.21 -14.06 19.43
C ALA A 33 -11.72 -14.72 18.14
N ASP A 34 -12.93 -15.25 18.18
CA ASP A 34 -13.61 -15.97 17.09
C ASP A 34 -14.59 -15.09 16.31
N GLU A 35 -14.70 -13.80 16.68
CA GLU A 35 -15.59 -12.87 15.98
C GLU A 35 -15.12 -12.67 14.54
N MET A 36 -16.04 -12.94 13.59
CA MET A 36 -15.82 -12.81 12.16
C MET A 36 -16.49 -11.56 11.62
N GLY A 37 -15.82 -10.88 10.70
CA GLY A 37 -16.33 -9.64 10.12
C GLY A 37 -15.86 -9.39 8.71
N LYS A 38 -16.27 -8.21 8.21
CA LYS A 38 -15.99 -7.75 6.86
C LYS A 38 -15.73 -6.26 6.86
N GLN A 39 -14.67 -5.84 6.19
CA GLN A 39 -14.33 -4.44 5.97
C GLN A 39 -14.21 -4.15 4.48
N GLN A 40 -14.42 -2.89 4.09
CA GLN A 40 -14.22 -2.44 2.72
C GLN A 40 -13.34 -1.20 2.68
N LEU A 41 -12.48 -1.11 1.66
CA LEU A 41 -11.73 0.11 1.37
C LEU A 41 -12.59 1.02 0.49
N LEU A 42 -13.06 2.12 1.11
CA LEU A 42 -13.85 3.14 0.43
C LEU A 42 -12.95 4.33 0.06
N VAL A 43 -12.93 4.66 -1.23
CA VAL A 43 -12.19 5.81 -1.76
C VAL A 43 -12.87 7.11 -1.33
N LYS A 44 -12.09 8.07 -0.83
CA LYS A 44 -12.55 9.38 -0.35
C LYS A 44 -12.18 10.55 -1.27
N GLU A 45 -11.14 10.38 -2.08
CA GLU A 45 -10.64 11.41 -3.00
C GLU A 45 -10.37 10.83 -4.38
N GLU A 46 -10.44 11.70 -5.40
CA GLU A 46 -10.13 11.33 -6.77
C GLU A 46 -8.60 11.20 -6.97
N GLY A 47 -8.18 10.15 -7.68
CA GLY A 47 -6.76 9.93 -7.98
C GLY A 47 -6.46 8.60 -8.62
N ILE A 48 -5.20 8.20 -8.56
CA ILE A 48 -4.72 6.89 -8.99
C ILE A 48 -4.57 5.99 -7.78
N LEU A 49 -5.28 4.88 -7.78
CA LEU A 49 -5.17 3.88 -6.72
C LEU A 49 -3.81 3.16 -6.81
N ALA A 50 -3.12 3.07 -5.68
CA ALA A 50 -1.86 2.32 -5.60
C ALA A 50 -1.67 1.67 -4.24
N GLY A 51 -1.15 0.44 -4.24
CA GLY A 51 -0.87 -0.33 -3.03
C GLY A 51 -1.82 -1.49 -2.78
N VAL A 52 -2.69 -1.85 -3.72
CA VAL A 52 -3.63 -2.99 -3.60
C VAL A 52 -2.86 -4.30 -3.43
N GLU A 53 -1.78 -4.50 -4.21
CA GLU A 53 -0.94 -5.69 -4.07
C GLU A 53 -0.15 -5.70 -2.75
N ILE A 54 0.21 -4.52 -2.22
CA ILE A 54 0.84 -4.42 -0.90
C ILE A 54 -0.18 -4.70 0.21
N ALA A 55 -1.41 -4.22 0.08
CA ALA A 55 -2.49 -4.54 1.02
C ALA A 55 -2.72 -6.04 1.15
N LYS A 56 -2.70 -6.80 0.04
CA LYS A 56 -2.76 -8.27 0.06
C LYS A 56 -1.61 -8.86 0.88
N LYS A 57 -0.38 -8.35 0.70
CA LYS A 57 0.79 -8.81 1.48
C LYS A 57 0.64 -8.47 2.96
N VAL A 58 0.15 -7.28 3.32
CA VAL A 58 -0.11 -6.87 4.70
C VAL A 58 -1.07 -7.85 5.37
N PHE A 59 -2.22 -8.09 4.76
CA PHE A 59 -3.23 -9.01 5.31
C PHE A 59 -2.70 -10.43 5.44
N HIS A 60 -2.12 -10.97 4.37
CA HIS A 60 -1.62 -12.34 4.36
C HIS A 60 -0.47 -12.57 5.36
N LYS A 61 0.42 -11.58 5.50
CA LYS A 61 1.54 -11.67 6.45
C LYS A 61 1.06 -11.69 7.89
N PHE A 62 0.04 -10.89 8.21
CA PHE A 62 -0.49 -10.80 9.56
C PHE A 62 -1.37 -12.02 9.90
N ASP A 63 -2.28 -12.36 9.01
CA ASP A 63 -3.24 -13.46 9.17
C ASP A 63 -3.55 -14.09 7.80
N PRO A 64 -2.93 -15.24 7.48
CA PRO A 64 -3.15 -15.91 6.19
C PRO A 64 -4.60 -16.35 5.92
N GLU A 65 -5.46 -16.38 6.95
CA GLU A 65 -6.88 -16.74 6.81
C GLU A 65 -7.75 -15.55 6.34
N LEU A 66 -7.23 -14.32 6.36
CA LEU A 66 -7.93 -13.15 5.80
C LEU A 66 -8.11 -13.31 4.29
N LYS A 67 -9.35 -13.12 3.82
CA LYS A 67 -9.72 -13.25 2.41
C LYS A 67 -9.99 -11.87 1.81
N MET A 68 -9.11 -11.40 0.97
CA MET A 68 -9.27 -10.12 0.26
C MET A 68 -9.79 -10.34 -1.16
N THR A 69 -10.87 -9.63 -1.51
CA THR A 69 -11.43 -9.57 -2.87
C THR A 69 -11.24 -8.15 -3.41
N ALA A 70 -10.35 -7.98 -4.38
CA ALA A 70 -10.10 -6.70 -5.03
C ALA A 70 -11.06 -6.50 -6.21
N PHE A 71 -11.68 -5.31 -6.30
CA PHE A 71 -12.54 -4.88 -7.39
C PHE A 71 -11.83 -3.90 -8.31
N ILE A 72 -10.86 -3.14 -7.77
CA ILE A 72 -10.07 -2.16 -8.50
C ILE A 72 -8.60 -2.47 -8.27
N ASN A 73 -7.82 -2.49 -9.35
CA ASN A 73 -6.39 -2.79 -9.31
C ASN A 73 -5.54 -1.53 -9.25
N ASP A 74 -4.26 -1.71 -8.91
CA ASP A 74 -3.26 -0.64 -8.96
C ASP A 74 -3.19 0.02 -10.33
N GLY A 75 -3.09 1.35 -10.34
CA GLY A 75 -3.04 2.18 -11.56
C GLY A 75 -4.40 2.65 -12.07
N ALA A 76 -5.50 2.15 -11.54
CA ALA A 76 -6.82 2.61 -11.93
C ALA A 76 -7.09 4.02 -11.40
N HIS A 77 -7.79 4.81 -12.22
CA HIS A 77 -8.35 6.08 -11.80
C HIS A 77 -9.60 5.83 -10.94
N VAL A 78 -9.64 6.41 -9.76
CA VAL A 78 -10.71 6.23 -8.78
C VAL A 78 -11.31 7.57 -8.37
N LYS A 79 -12.55 7.52 -7.89
CA LYS A 79 -13.32 8.68 -7.42
C LYS A 79 -13.97 8.39 -6.07
N PRO A 80 -14.40 9.43 -5.34
CA PRO A 80 -15.11 9.26 -4.07
C PRO A 80 -16.34 8.35 -4.22
N GLY A 81 -16.45 7.38 -3.29
CA GLY A 81 -17.52 6.39 -3.28
C GLY A 81 -17.14 5.04 -3.92
N ASP A 82 -16.05 4.97 -4.68
CA ASP A 82 -15.60 3.68 -5.22
C ASP A 82 -15.15 2.75 -4.08
N VAL A 83 -15.47 1.46 -4.20
CA VAL A 83 -14.99 0.41 -3.29
C VAL A 83 -13.84 -0.32 -3.97
N ALA A 84 -12.62 -0.14 -3.46
CA ALA A 84 -11.43 -0.74 -4.07
C ALA A 84 -11.34 -2.24 -3.80
N PHE A 85 -11.63 -2.67 -2.59
CA PHE A 85 -11.66 -4.08 -2.20
C PHE A 85 -12.48 -4.29 -0.93
N VAL A 86 -12.72 -5.55 -0.67
CA VAL A 86 -13.31 -6.06 0.56
C VAL A 86 -12.35 -7.07 1.17
N VAL A 87 -12.24 -7.10 2.49
CA VAL A 87 -11.51 -8.12 3.25
C VAL A 87 -12.42 -8.72 4.32
N GLU A 88 -12.39 -10.05 4.46
CA GLU A 88 -13.22 -10.83 5.37
C GLU A 88 -12.32 -11.73 6.22
N GLY A 89 -12.67 -11.89 7.49
CA GLY A 89 -11.98 -12.77 8.42
C GLY A 89 -12.15 -12.37 9.86
N ARG A 90 -11.21 -12.72 10.73
CA ARG A 90 -11.26 -12.38 12.15
C ARG A 90 -11.24 -10.86 12.35
N VAL A 91 -12.22 -10.35 13.11
CA VAL A 91 -12.33 -8.90 13.36
C VAL A 91 -11.07 -8.36 14.03
N ARG A 92 -10.44 -9.12 14.94
CA ARG A 92 -9.17 -8.72 15.56
C ARG A 92 -8.08 -8.49 14.52
N SER A 93 -7.93 -9.40 13.56
CA SER A 93 -6.93 -9.29 12.49
C SER A 93 -7.23 -8.13 11.55
N LEU A 94 -8.49 -7.90 11.22
CA LEU A 94 -8.93 -6.77 10.40
C LEU A 94 -8.56 -5.43 11.04
N LEU A 95 -8.86 -5.24 12.34
CA LEU A 95 -8.59 -4.01 13.07
C LEU A 95 -7.08 -3.73 13.22
N GLN A 96 -6.30 -4.77 13.53
CA GLN A 96 -4.85 -4.63 13.74
C GLN A 96 -4.06 -4.38 12.45
N THR A 97 -4.61 -4.73 11.30
CA THR A 97 -3.96 -4.49 9.99
C THR A 97 -4.39 -3.19 9.32
N GLU A 98 -5.53 -2.61 9.73
CA GLU A 98 -6.17 -1.48 9.07
C GLU A 98 -5.25 -0.27 8.95
N ARG A 99 -4.64 0.16 10.06
CA ARG A 99 -3.84 1.38 10.09
C ARG A 99 -2.61 1.30 9.20
N LEU A 100 -1.85 0.21 9.30
CA LEU A 100 -0.67 0.00 8.48
C LEU A 100 -1.02 -0.04 7.00
N MET A 101 -2.05 -0.80 6.63
CA MET A 101 -2.53 -0.91 5.26
C MET A 101 -2.93 0.46 4.70
N LEU A 102 -3.75 1.23 5.44
CA LEU A 102 -4.19 2.56 5.03
C LEU A 102 -3.02 3.54 4.85
N ASN A 103 -2.07 3.57 5.78
CA ASN A 103 -0.91 4.45 5.72
C ASN A 103 -0.07 4.18 4.46
N ILE A 104 0.16 2.91 4.13
CA ILE A 104 0.89 2.51 2.93
C ILE A 104 0.12 2.92 1.67
N MET A 105 -1.16 2.56 1.57
CA MET A 105 -1.96 2.83 0.38
C MET A 105 -2.18 4.32 0.13
N GLN A 106 -2.43 5.11 1.18
CA GLN A 106 -2.57 6.57 1.07
C GLN A 106 -1.29 7.20 0.52
N ARG A 107 -0.13 6.80 1.05
CA ARG A 107 1.15 7.29 0.56
C ARG A 107 1.40 6.92 -0.88
N MET A 108 1.23 5.64 -1.23
CA MET A 108 1.44 5.16 -2.60
C MET A 108 0.48 5.81 -3.58
N SER A 109 -0.81 5.92 -3.25
CA SER A 109 -1.82 6.57 -4.10
C SER A 109 -1.55 8.05 -4.30
N GLY A 110 -1.09 8.76 -3.25
CA GLY A 110 -0.69 10.16 -3.36
C GLY A 110 0.47 10.36 -4.33
N ILE A 111 1.52 9.51 -4.25
CA ILE A 111 2.66 9.55 -5.17
C ILE A 111 2.23 9.20 -6.60
N ALA A 112 1.44 8.15 -6.78
CA ALA A 112 0.96 7.72 -8.09
C ALA A 112 0.10 8.81 -8.73
N THR A 113 -0.81 9.42 -7.98
CA THR A 113 -1.67 10.52 -8.44
C THR A 113 -0.86 11.73 -8.87
N MET A 114 0.13 12.14 -8.09
CA MET A 114 1.00 13.26 -8.45
C MET A 114 1.83 12.93 -9.69
N THR A 115 2.37 11.73 -9.79
CA THR A 115 3.11 11.27 -10.98
C THR A 115 2.24 11.30 -12.22
N ALA A 116 1.01 10.80 -12.14
CA ALA A 116 0.06 10.82 -13.25
C ALA A 116 -0.24 12.26 -13.72
N LYS A 117 -0.42 13.20 -12.80
CA LYS A 117 -0.60 14.62 -13.14
C LYS A 117 0.58 15.20 -13.93
N TYR A 118 1.82 14.83 -13.59
CA TYR A 118 3.01 15.23 -14.37
C TYR A 118 3.02 14.54 -15.74
N MET A 119 2.73 13.24 -15.80
CA MET A 119 2.69 12.50 -17.06
C MET A 119 1.65 13.07 -18.02
N ASP A 120 0.48 13.47 -17.50
CA ASP A 120 -0.56 14.10 -18.32
C ASP A 120 -0.10 15.42 -18.96
N ARG A 121 0.71 16.22 -18.24
CA ARG A 121 1.28 17.47 -18.78
C ARG A 121 2.34 17.23 -19.86
N LEU A 122 2.91 16.04 -19.90
CA LEU A 122 3.95 15.63 -20.86
C LEU A 122 3.40 14.86 -22.04
N LYS A 123 2.07 14.66 -22.14
CA LYS A 123 1.45 13.99 -23.29
C LYS A 123 1.86 14.64 -24.60
N GLY A 124 2.30 13.80 -25.54
CA GLY A 124 2.81 14.25 -26.86
C GLY A 124 4.28 14.65 -26.88
N LEU A 125 4.95 14.70 -25.73
CA LEU A 125 6.41 14.97 -25.63
C LEU A 125 7.19 13.67 -25.47
N LYS A 126 8.48 13.68 -25.87
CA LYS A 126 9.40 12.55 -25.63
C LYS A 126 9.95 12.49 -24.19
N THR A 127 9.69 13.55 -23.41
CA THR A 127 10.13 13.68 -22.03
C THR A 127 9.41 12.68 -21.13
N LYS A 128 10.14 12.11 -20.16
CA LYS A 128 9.64 11.16 -19.18
C LYS A 128 9.90 11.65 -17.76
N VAL A 129 9.01 11.31 -16.84
CA VAL A 129 9.21 11.54 -15.40
C VAL A 129 10.02 10.39 -14.83
N LEU A 130 11.15 10.70 -14.19
CA LEU A 130 11.98 9.73 -13.46
C LEU A 130 11.86 9.99 -11.97
N ASP A 131 11.88 8.92 -11.19
CA ASP A 131 11.98 9.01 -9.74
C ASP A 131 13.42 9.33 -9.28
N THR A 132 13.61 9.42 -7.98
CA THR A 132 14.90 9.68 -7.37
C THR A 132 15.21 8.72 -6.22
N ARG A 133 16.44 8.78 -5.68
CA ARG A 133 16.80 8.13 -4.42
C ARG A 133 16.45 8.96 -3.17
N LYS A 134 15.88 10.15 -3.32
CA LYS A 134 15.44 11.03 -2.23
C LYS A 134 14.07 10.56 -1.72
N THR A 135 14.03 9.33 -1.24
CA THR A 135 12.83 8.67 -0.72
C THR A 135 12.85 8.69 0.80
N THR A 136 11.70 8.49 1.42
CA THR A 136 11.60 8.23 2.85
C THR A 136 12.41 6.98 3.20
N PRO A 137 13.27 7.02 4.23
CA PRO A 137 14.00 5.84 4.69
C PRO A 137 13.05 4.65 4.91
N GLY A 138 13.47 3.47 4.43
CA GLY A 138 12.65 2.25 4.49
C GLY A 138 11.57 2.14 3.40
N MET A 139 11.00 3.25 2.92
CA MET A 139 9.85 3.25 2.00
C MET A 139 10.21 3.19 0.51
N ARG A 140 11.49 3.15 0.14
CA ARG A 140 11.94 3.30 -1.25
C ARG A 140 11.27 2.35 -2.24
N MET A 141 11.12 1.08 -1.88
CA MET A 141 10.52 0.08 -2.77
C MET A 141 9.06 0.40 -3.07
N LEU A 142 8.32 0.87 -2.07
CA LEU A 142 6.92 1.26 -2.22
C LEU A 142 6.78 2.58 -2.99
N GLU A 143 7.60 3.58 -2.69
CA GLU A 143 7.54 4.88 -3.36
C GLU A 143 7.92 4.80 -4.85
N LYS A 144 8.95 4.01 -5.18
CA LYS A 144 9.34 3.76 -6.58
C LYS A 144 8.27 2.98 -7.34
N GLU A 145 7.65 2.00 -6.71
CA GLU A 145 6.51 1.29 -7.29
C GLU A 145 5.32 2.22 -7.54
N ALA A 146 5.04 3.12 -6.60
CA ALA A 146 3.99 4.12 -6.77
C ALA A 146 4.24 5.08 -7.95
N VAL A 147 5.51 5.48 -8.18
CA VAL A 147 5.87 6.26 -9.37
C VAL A 147 5.60 5.47 -10.65
N ARG A 148 5.97 4.18 -10.69
CA ARG A 148 5.71 3.29 -11.83
C ARG A 148 4.20 3.15 -12.09
N ILE A 149 3.41 2.96 -11.05
CA ILE A 149 1.94 2.86 -11.12
C ILE A 149 1.34 4.15 -11.68
N GLY A 150 1.86 5.31 -11.30
CA GLY A 150 1.44 6.61 -11.84
C GLY A 150 1.92 6.93 -13.26
N GLY A 151 2.59 5.97 -13.95
CA GLY A 151 3.06 6.10 -15.33
C GLY A 151 4.46 6.69 -15.49
N GLY A 152 5.16 6.97 -14.39
CA GLY A 152 6.57 7.39 -14.41
C GLY A 152 7.51 6.21 -14.59
N MET A 153 8.80 6.49 -14.61
CA MET A 153 9.87 5.50 -14.75
C MET A 153 10.79 5.52 -13.54
N ASN A 154 11.28 4.35 -13.19
CA ASN A 154 12.27 4.23 -12.12
C ASN A 154 13.68 4.53 -12.66
N HIS A 155 14.38 5.39 -11.95
CA HIS A 155 15.84 5.52 -12.02
C HIS A 155 16.46 4.48 -11.07
N ARG A 156 17.79 4.49 -10.93
CA ARG A 156 18.53 3.54 -10.08
C ARG A 156 17.92 3.38 -8.68
N ILE A 157 17.95 2.16 -8.17
CA ILE A 157 17.40 1.79 -6.87
C ILE A 157 18.36 2.16 -5.73
N GLY A 158 19.65 1.93 -5.94
CA GLY A 158 20.67 2.11 -4.91
C GLY A 158 21.97 2.71 -5.44
N LEU A 159 23.02 2.65 -4.61
CA LEU A 159 24.38 3.01 -5.03
C LEU A 159 25.04 1.92 -5.86
N PHE A 160 24.53 0.71 -5.76
CA PHE A 160 25.01 -0.49 -6.44
C PHE A 160 24.42 -0.65 -7.85
N ASP A 161 23.46 0.15 -8.22
CA ASP A 161 22.67 0.05 -9.46
C ASP A 161 22.93 1.31 -10.29
N MET A 162 23.91 1.22 -11.22
CA MET A 162 24.32 2.31 -12.13
C MET A 162 24.39 1.86 -13.56
#